data_18ca8d3615b9743cc8a03eae49c6633e
#
_entry.id   18ca8d3615b9743cc8a03eae49c6633e
#
_cell.length_a   1.000
_cell.length_b   1.000
_cell.length_c   1.000
_cell.angle_alpha   90.00
_cell.angle_beta   90.00
_cell.angle_gamma   90.00
#
_symmetry.space_group_name_H-M   'P 1'
#
loop_
_entity.id
_entity.type
_entity.pdbx_description
1 polymer ?
#
loop_
_entity_poly.entity_id
_entity_poly.type
_entity_poly.pdbx_seq_one_letter_code
_entity_poly.pdbx_strand_id
1 'polypeptide(L)'
;MATAAARSEPPKMDRDQGIKLMQDLLRRVVDKKASDLFITAGFPPAIKIDGEVRPQSERALTPEQSAVLVRAIMNDRQTKEFDSTKECNFAIAPPGIGRFRVNTFVQQGCTGAVIRLINAKIPTFEELDLPHVMKEVVLSKRGLVIVVGGTGSGKSTTLAAMTGYRNEKTRGHIVTIEDPVEYVHQHKGCVVTHREVGVDTESWHAALKNTLRQAPDVILIGEIRDRET
;
A
#
# COMPACT_ATOMS: atom_id res chain seq x y z
N MET A 1 -42.56 27.80 -17.04
CA MET A 1 -41.28 28.41 -16.61
C MET A 1 -40.84 27.71 -15.36
N ALA A 2 -39.88 26.80 -15.49
CA ALA A 2 -39.32 26.04 -14.35
C ALA A 2 -38.17 26.87 -13.78
N THR A 3 -38.33 27.35 -12.54
CA THR A 3 -37.31 28.03 -11.77
C THR A 3 -36.09 27.13 -11.56
N ALA A 4 -34.96 27.49 -12.16
CA ALA A 4 -33.68 26.89 -11.89
C ALA A 4 -33.33 27.13 -10.42
N ALA A 5 -33.40 26.08 -9.60
CA ALA A 5 -32.91 26.15 -8.23
C ALA A 5 -31.43 26.49 -8.28
N ALA A 6 -31.03 27.59 -7.66
CA ALA A 6 -29.66 28.00 -7.49
C ALA A 6 -28.91 26.89 -6.77
N ARG A 7 -28.01 26.19 -7.48
CA ARG A 7 -27.10 25.26 -6.87
C ARG A 7 -26.11 26.06 -6.02
N SER A 8 -26.31 26.05 -4.70
CA SER A 8 -25.35 26.62 -3.76
C SER A 8 -23.97 26.04 -4.04
N GLU A 9 -22.94 26.88 -4.20
CA GLU A 9 -21.56 26.43 -4.32
C GLU A 9 -21.24 25.48 -3.16
N PRO A 10 -20.60 24.35 -3.46
CA PRO A 10 -20.22 23.41 -2.41
C PRO A 10 -19.25 24.10 -1.44
N PRO A 11 -19.37 23.84 -0.13
CA PRO A 11 -18.51 24.47 0.87
C PRO A 11 -17.03 24.16 0.58
N LYS A 12 -16.20 25.21 0.68
CA LYS A 12 -14.75 25.04 0.58
C LYS A 12 -14.28 24.08 1.69
N MET A 13 -13.52 23.08 1.32
CA MET A 13 -12.93 22.11 2.24
C MET A 13 -11.52 22.58 2.61
N ASP A 14 -11.23 22.74 3.89
CA ASP A 14 -9.89 22.98 4.39
C ASP A 14 -9.10 21.67 4.55
N ARG A 15 -7.79 21.76 4.87
CA ARG A 15 -6.92 20.61 4.99
C ARG A 15 -7.35 19.67 6.13
N ASP A 16 -7.76 20.21 7.27
CA ASP A 16 -8.13 19.39 8.44
C ASP A 16 -9.43 18.63 8.19
N GLN A 17 -10.39 19.28 7.53
CA GLN A 17 -11.61 18.62 7.04
C GLN A 17 -11.28 17.52 6.03
N GLY A 18 -10.32 17.76 5.13
CA GLY A 18 -9.83 16.79 4.16
C GLY A 18 -9.20 15.56 4.84
N ILE A 19 -8.34 15.77 5.84
CA ILE A 19 -7.72 14.69 6.63
C ILE A 19 -8.80 13.85 7.32
N LYS A 20 -9.75 14.49 8.00
CA LYS A 20 -10.83 13.80 8.72
C LYS A 20 -11.70 12.99 7.78
N LEU A 21 -12.14 13.57 6.67
CA LEU A 21 -12.96 12.87 5.67
C LEU A 21 -12.21 11.70 5.05
N MET A 22 -10.93 11.88 4.72
CA MET A 22 -10.11 10.80 4.18
C MET A 22 -9.97 9.64 5.19
N GLN A 23 -9.71 9.94 6.46
CA GLN A 23 -9.66 8.89 7.49
C GLN A 23 -10.99 8.14 7.63
N ASP A 24 -12.12 8.85 7.58
CA ASP A 24 -13.44 8.22 7.63
C ASP A 24 -13.72 7.33 6.41
N LEU A 25 -13.27 7.76 5.22
CA LEU A 25 -13.38 6.96 4.00
C LEU A 25 -12.49 5.70 4.09
N LEU A 26 -11.25 5.83 4.59
CA LEU A 26 -10.34 4.69 4.78
C LEU A 26 -10.89 3.68 5.81
N ARG A 27 -11.50 4.14 6.90
CA ARG A 27 -12.22 3.24 7.85
C ARG A 27 -13.33 2.48 7.15
N ARG A 28 -14.16 3.15 6.33
CA ARG A 28 -15.23 2.48 5.57
C ARG A 28 -14.70 1.43 4.62
N VAL A 29 -13.52 1.64 4.00
CA VAL A 29 -12.87 0.62 3.17
C VAL A 29 -12.58 -0.64 3.98
N VAL A 30 -12.02 -0.49 5.18
CA VAL A 30 -11.69 -1.62 6.07
C VAL A 30 -12.96 -2.31 6.58
N ASP A 31 -13.91 -1.55 7.13
CA ASP A 31 -15.14 -2.06 7.75
C ASP A 31 -16.01 -2.82 6.75
N LYS A 32 -16.08 -2.34 5.51
CA LYS A 32 -16.85 -2.95 4.42
C LYS A 32 -16.06 -3.99 3.62
N LYS A 33 -14.80 -4.28 4.00
CA LYS A 33 -13.90 -5.20 3.28
C LYS A 33 -13.77 -4.83 1.80
N ALA A 34 -13.78 -3.53 1.49
CA ALA A 34 -13.59 -3.04 0.13
C ALA A 34 -12.13 -3.21 -0.30
N SER A 35 -11.90 -3.42 -1.58
CA SER A 35 -10.54 -3.54 -2.14
C SER A 35 -9.89 -2.19 -2.40
N ASP A 36 -10.66 -1.22 -2.91
CA ASP A 36 -10.13 0.06 -3.37
C ASP A 36 -11.07 1.22 -2.97
N LEU A 37 -10.49 2.41 -2.79
CA LEU A 37 -11.17 3.70 -2.67
C LEU A 37 -10.76 4.57 -3.86
N PHE A 38 -11.73 5.19 -4.50
CA PHE A 38 -11.55 6.10 -5.63
C PHE A 38 -11.87 7.53 -5.21
N ILE A 39 -10.95 8.43 -5.45
CA ILE A 39 -11.09 9.87 -5.27
C ILE A 39 -10.88 10.53 -6.63
N THR A 40 -11.90 11.18 -7.16
CA THR A 40 -11.82 11.90 -8.44
C THR A 40 -12.84 13.05 -8.47
N ALA A 41 -12.52 14.11 -9.18
CA ALA A 41 -13.45 15.21 -9.41
C ALA A 41 -14.64 14.76 -10.29
N GLY A 42 -15.81 15.34 -10.06
CA GLY A 42 -17.02 15.03 -10.82
C GLY A 42 -17.75 13.74 -10.43
N PHE A 43 -17.22 13.00 -9.44
CA PHE A 43 -17.83 11.78 -8.91
C PHE A 43 -17.74 11.75 -7.37
N PRO A 44 -18.72 11.16 -6.65
CA PRO A 44 -18.60 10.96 -5.22
C PRO A 44 -17.41 10.07 -4.86
N PRO A 45 -16.78 10.23 -3.68
CA PRO A 45 -15.86 9.22 -3.16
C PRO A 45 -16.51 7.85 -3.24
N ALA A 46 -15.84 6.87 -3.81
CA ALA A 46 -16.42 5.56 -4.04
C ALA A 46 -15.48 4.42 -3.63
N ILE A 47 -16.04 3.33 -3.13
CA ILE A 47 -15.29 2.13 -2.76
C ILE A 47 -15.67 0.96 -3.65
N LYS A 48 -14.72 0.03 -3.85
CA LYS A 48 -14.94 -1.17 -4.64
C LYS A 48 -15.16 -2.37 -3.73
N ILE A 49 -16.34 -3.00 -3.82
CA ILE A 49 -16.72 -4.20 -3.06
C ILE A 49 -17.14 -5.27 -4.06
N ASP A 50 -16.55 -6.44 -3.99
CA ASP A 50 -16.86 -7.59 -4.86
C ASP A 50 -16.84 -7.23 -6.37
N GLY A 51 -15.91 -6.39 -6.75
CA GLY A 51 -15.75 -5.93 -8.14
C GLY A 51 -16.63 -4.74 -8.54
N GLU A 52 -17.60 -4.33 -7.72
CA GLU A 52 -18.51 -3.22 -7.98
C GLU A 52 -18.08 -1.92 -7.30
N VAL A 53 -18.16 -0.80 -8.01
CA VAL A 53 -17.88 0.53 -7.47
C VAL A 53 -19.16 1.11 -6.85
N ARG A 54 -19.10 1.44 -5.56
CA ARG A 54 -20.22 1.96 -4.77
C ARG A 54 -19.91 3.34 -4.19
N PRO A 55 -20.67 4.40 -4.59
CA PRO A 55 -20.52 5.74 -4.04
C PRO A 55 -20.72 5.76 -2.52
N GLN A 56 -19.97 6.62 -1.81
CA GLN A 56 -20.06 6.78 -0.36
C GLN A 56 -20.79 8.04 0.08
N SER A 57 -21.20 8.87 -0.89
CA SER A 57 -22.03 10.07 -0.69
C SER A 57 -22.87 10.33 -1.93
N GLU A 58 -23.84 11.21 -1.83
CA GLU A 58 -24.67 11.63 -2.98
C GLU A 58 -24.00 12.72 -3.80
N ARG A 59 -23.08 13.48 -3.19
CA ARG A 59 -22.47 14.65 -3.82
C ARG A 59 -21.14 14.28 -4.47
N ALA A 60 -20.98 14.68 -5.73
CA ALA A 60 -19.71 14.62 -6.43
C ALA A 60 -18.68 15.57 -5.80
N LEU A 61 -17.41 15.19 -5.82
CA LEU A 61 -16.30 16.05 -5.42
C LEU A 61 -16.06 17.15 -6.47
N THR A 62 -15.78 18.38 -6.01
CA THR A 62 -15.23 19.40 -6.89
C THR A 62 -13.73 19.12 -7.15
N PRO A 63 -13.13 19.75 -8.19
CA PRO A 63 -11.68 19.67 -8.43
C PRO A 63 -10.85 20.07 -7.21
N GLU A 64 -11.28 21.11 -6.48
CA GLU A 64 -10.60 21.61 -5.28
C GLU A 64 -10.72 20.61 -4.13
N GLN A 65 -11.91 20.03 -3.92
CA GLN A 65 -12.12 19.02 -2.87
C GLN A 65 -11.33 17.74 -3.13
N SER A 66 -11.30 17.27 -4.38
CA SER A 66 -10.48 16.14 -4.79
C SER A 66 -8.99 16.41 -4.52
N ALA A 67 -8.49 17.58 -4.89
CA ALA A 67 -7.11 17.97 -4.62
C ALA A 67 -6.78 18.05 -3.12
N VAL A 68 -7.68 18.62 -2.30
CA VAL A 68 -7.50 18.69 -0.85
C VAL A 68 -7.44 17.28 -0.24
N LEU A 69 -8.35 16.37 -0.61
CA LEU A 69 -8.37 15.00 -0.10
C LEU A 69 -7.09 14.24 -0.43
N VAL A 70 -6.62 14.33 -1.68
CA VAL A 70 -5.42 13.61 -2.11
C VAL A 70 -4.17 14.19 -1.43
N ARG A 71 -4.04 15.52 -1.36
CA ARG A 71 -2.90 16.16 -0.70
C ARG A 71 -2.90 15.97 0.82
N ALA A 72 -4.06 15.74 1.44
CA ALA A 72 -4.18 15.50 2.88
C ALA A 72 -3.42 14.25 3.37
N ILE A 73 -3.14 13.29 2.47
CA ILE A 73 -2.43 12.04 2.78
C ILE A 73 -0.99 12.00 2.27
N MET A 74 -0.51 13.09 1.68
CA MET A 74 0.86 13.24 1.17
C MET A 74 1.75 13.94 2.20
N ASN A 75 3.01 13.50 2.30
CA ASN A 75 4.07 14.25 2.94
C ASN A 75 4.69 15.27 1.95
N ASP A 76 5.62 16.11 2.44
CA ASP A 76 6.23 17.18 1.64
C ASP A 76 7.02 16.65 0.43
N ARG A 77 7.70 15.50 0.57
CA ARG A 77 8.43 14.87 -0.53
C ARG A 77 7.47 14.38 -1.62
N GLN A 78 6.42 13.65 -1.23
CA GLN A 78 5.39 13.13 -2.14
C GLN A 78 4.64 14.27 -2.84
N THR A 79 4.38 15.36 -2.13
CA THR A 79 3.76 16.56 -2.70
C THR A 79 4.64 17.17 -3.79
N LYS A 80 5.95 17.33 -3.54
CA LYS A 80 6.91 17.84 -4.53
C LYS A 80 7.04 16.94 -5.75
N GLU A 81 7.10 15.63 -5.53
CA GLU A 81 7.13 14.63 -6.60
C GLU A 81 5.87 14.74 -7.46
N PHE A 82 4.69 14.71 -6.85
CA PHE A 82 3.41 14.84 -7.53
C PHE A 82 3.27 16.16 -8.32
N ASP A 83 3.75 17.27 -7.75
CA ASP A 83 3.70 18.57 -8.43
C ASP A 83 4.57 18.59 -9.70
N SER A 84 5.69 17.87 -9.70
CA SER A 84 6.62 17.82 -10.83
C SER A 84 6.22 16.77 -11.88
N THR A 85 5.80 15.58 -11.46
CA THR A 85 5.58 14.43 -12.37
C THR A 85 4.11 14.22 -12.72
N LYS A 86 3.17 14.81 -11.95
CA LYS A 86 1.72 14.60 -12.02
C LYS A 86 1.27 13.21 -11.58
N GLU A 87 2.17 12.41 -11.06
CA GLU A 87 1.95 11.06 -10.54
C GLU A 87 2.77 10.85 -9.27
N CYS A 88 2.27 10.06 -8.34
CA CYS A 88 3.04 9.61 -7.18
C CYS A 88 2.45 8.30 -6.64
N ASN A 89 3.34 7.34 -6.32
CA ASN A 89 2.99 6.07 -5.70
C ASN A 89 3.63 6.01 -4.32
N PHE A 90 2.82 5.68 -3.30
CA PHE A 90 3.31 5.57 -1.93
C PHE A 90 2.38 4.70 -1.09
N ALA A 91 2.83 4.33 0.11
CA ALA A 91 1.99 3.68 1.10
C ALA A 91 1.67 4.64 2.25
N ILE A 92 0.50 4.43 2.86
CA ILE A 92 0.10 5.08 4.11
C ILE A 92 -0.38 4.03 5.11
N ALA A 93 -0.13 4.28 6.39
CA ALA A 93 -0.58 3.44 7.48
C ALA A 93 -1.18 4.30 8.63
N PRO A 94 -2.37 4.89 8.43
CA PRO A 94 -2.98 5.71 9.47
C PRO A 94 -3.24 4.88 10.73
N PRO A 95 -2.86 5.37 11.93
CA PRO A 95 -2.98 4.61 13.17
C PRO A 95 -4.39 4.08 13.41
N GLY A 96 -4.52 2.78 13.71
CA GLY A 96 -5.79 2.13 14.03
C GLY A 96 -6.76 1.95 12.87
N ILE A 97 -6.33 2.21 11.61
CA ILE A 97 -7.20 2.04 10.44
C ILE A 97 -6.71 0.87 9.57
N GLY A 98 -5.47 0.93 9.11
CA GLY A 98 -4.92 -0.10 8.22
C GLY A 98 -3.77 0.44 7.36
N ARG A 99 -3.28 -0.40 6.46
CA ARG A 99 -2.24 -0.02 5.49
C ARG A 99 -2.83 0.03 4.09
N PHE A 100 -2.45 1.06 3.34
CA PHE A 100 -2.98 1.29 1.99
C PHE A 100 -1.86 1.66 1.03
N ARG A 101 -1.94 1.14 -0.18
CA ARG A 101 -1.17 1.62 -1.33
C ARG A 101 -1.96 2.71 -2.03
N VAL A 102 -1.32 3.83 -2.27
CA VAL A 102 -1.90 5.02 -2.91
C VAL A 102 -1.23 5.23 -4.25
N ASN A 103 -2.02 5.32 -5.31
CA ASN A 103 -1.62 5.83 -6.61
C ASN A 103 -2.36 7.13 -6.85
N THR A 104 -1.61 8.22 -7.02
CA THR A 104 -2.16 9.54 -7.31
C THR A 104 -1.80 9.95 -8.73
N PHE A 105 -2.70 10.66 -9.39
CA PHE A 105 -2.55 11.08 -10.78
C PHE A 105 -3.32 12.36 -11.07
N VAL A 106 -3.03 12.97 -12.22
CA VAL A 106 -3.81 14.07 -12.77
C VAL A 106 -4.53 13.59 -14.03
N GLN A 107 -5.84 13.79 -14.08
CA GLN A 107 -6.65 13.57 -15.29
C GLN A 107 -7.47 14.81 -15.61
N GLN A 108 -7.48 15.28 -16.86
CA GLN A 108 -8.22 16.47 -17.31
C GLN A 108 -7.97 17.70 -16.41
N GLY A 109 -6.73 17.88 -15.93
CA GLY A 109 -6.33 18.94 -15.02
C GLY A 109 -6.78 18.77 -13.56
N CYS A 110 -7.49 17.70 -13.22
CA CYS A 110 -7.99 17.42 -11.87
C CYS A 110 -7.17 16.34 -11.18
N THR A 111 -6.90 16.52 -9.90
CA THR A 111 -6.22 15.54 -9.06
C THR A 111 -7.13 14.35 -8.76
N GLY A 112 -6.62 13.14 -8.89
CA GLY A 112 -7.30 11.92 -8.51
C GLY A 112 -6.39 10.96 -7.74
N ALA A 113 -7.00 9.97 -7.09
CA ALA A 113 -6.28 8.88 -6.43
C ALA A 113 -7.07 7.58 -6.47
N VAL A 114 -6.34 6.47 -6.58
CA VAL A 114 -6.82 5.13 -6.26
C VAL A 114 -6.06 4.62 -5.05
N ILE A 115 -6.77 4.23 -4.02
CA ILE A 115 -6.21 3.83 -2.73
C ILE A 115 -6.65 2.39 -2.48
N ARG A 116 -5.68 1.46 -2.49
CA ARG A 116 -5.91 0.03 -2.30
C ARG A 116 -5.62 -0.40 -0.88
N LEU A 117 -6.55 -1.13 -0.27
CA LEU A 117 -6.33 -1.75 1.03
C LEU A 117 -5.30 -2.88 0.90
N ILE A 118 -4.24 -2.82 1.72
CA ILE A 118 -3.27 -3.89 1.86
C ILE A 118 -3.71 -4.77 3.03
N ASN A 119 -3.98 -6.05 2.75
CA ASN A 119 -4.39 -6.99 3.77
C ASN A 119 -3.26 -7.19 4.80
N ALA A 120 -3.57 -6.94 6.08
CA ALA A 120 -2.61 -7.10 7.17
C ALA A 120 -2.42 -8.59 7.57
N LYS A 121 -3.35 -9.47 7.20
CA LYS A 121 -3.27 -10.89 7.55
C LYS A 121 -2.27 -11.61 6.66
N ILE A 122 -1.20 -12.10 7.27
CA ILE A 122 -0.24 -12.98 6.60
C ILE A 122 -0.84 -14.38 6.58
N PRO A 123 -1.02 -14.98 5.39
CA PRO A 123 -1.57 -16.33 5.31
C PRO A 123 -0.54 -17.37 5.77
N THR A 124 -1.01 -18.49 6.26
CA THR A 124 -0.16 -19.63 6.63
C THR A 124 0.10 -20.57 5.44
N PHE A 125 1.03 -21.49 5.60
CA PHE A 125 1.27 -22.55 4.62
C PHE A 125 0.02 -23.39 4.39
N GLU A 126 -0.71 -23.69 5.44
CA GLU A 126 -1.90 -24.52 5.43
C GLU A 126 -3.07 -23.82 4.72
N GLU A 127 -3.24 -22.52 4.96
CA GLU A 127 -4.28 -21.71 4.28
C GLU A 127 -4.04 -21.59 2.77
N LEU A 128 -2.77 -21.66 2.33
CA LEU A 128 -2.38 -21.57 0.91
C LEU A 128 -2.16 -22.94 0.24
N ASP A 129 -2.30 -24.03 0.99
CA ASP A 129 -2.00 -25.40 0.51
C ASP A 129 -0.61 -25.51 -0.16
N LEU A 130 0.39 -24.89 0.46
CA LEU A 130 1.75 -24.87 -0.09
C LEU A 130 2.48 -26.19 0.17
N PRO A 131 3.30 -26.66 -0.80
CA PRO A 131 4.08 -27.89 -0.65
C PRO A 131 5.00 -27.88 0.58
N HIS A 132 5.02 -28.99 1.32
CA HIS A 132 5.82 -29.14 2.55
C HIS A 132 7.31 -28.85 2.37
N VAL A 133 7.87 -29.16 1.20
CA VAL A 133 9.28 -28.90 0.87
C VAL A 133 9.64 -27.42 1.02
N MET A 134 8.69 -26.51 0.82
CA MET A 134 8.94 -25.07 0.97
C MET A 134 9.21 -24.67 2.43
N LYS A 135 8.73 -25.45 3.41
CA LYS A 135 9.06 -25.25 4.83
C LYS A 135 10.54 -25.56 5.11
N GLU A 136 11.09 -26.56 4.45
CA GLU A 136 12.52 -26.92 4.54
C GLU A 136 13.38 -25.86 3.83
N VAL A 137 12.95 -25.46 2.63
CA VAL A 137 13.64 -24.44 1.83
C VAL A 137 13.77 -23.12 2.61
N VAL A 138 12.68 -22.63 3.21
CA VAL A 138 12.72 -21.34 3.92
C VAL A 138 13.54 -21.39 5.21
N LEU A 139 13.73 -22.55 5.80
CA LEU A 139 14.58 -22.75 7.00
C LEU A 139 16.06 -22.92 6.67
N SER A 140 16.42 -23.04 5.39
CA SER A 140 17.82 -23.16 4.96
C SER A 140 18.65 -21.98 5.46
N LYS A 141 19.88 -22.26 5.89
CA LYS A 141 20.78 -21.24 6.43
C LYS A 141 21.52 -20.45 5.36
N ARG A 142 21.62 -20.98 4.15
CA ARG A 142 22.39 -20.41 3.03
C ARG A 142 21.71 -20.74 1.71
N GLY A 143 21.85 -19.87 0.74
CA GLY A 143 21.36 -20.07 -0.62
C GLY A 143 20.48 -18.92 -1.09
N LEU A 144 20.03 -19.05 -2.32
CA LEU A 144 19.11 -18.11 -2.97
C LEU A 144 17.82 -18.87 -3.31
N VAL A 145 16.68 -18.28 -2.96
CA VAL A 145 15.36 -18.79 -3.34
C VAL A 145 14.71 -17.77 -4.26
N ILE A 146 14.31 -18.20 -5.44
CA ILE A 146 13.67 -17.33 -6.43
C ILE A 146 12.24 -17.82 -6.67
N VAL A 147 11.25 -16.93 -6.49
CA VAL A 147 9.84 -17.20 -6.78
C VAL A 147 9.47 -16.49 -8.08
N VAL A 148 9.10 -17.25 -9.10
CA VAL A 148 8.83 -16.74 -10.45
C VAL A 148 7.36 -16.98 -10.81
N GLY A 149 6.78 -16.03 -11.54
CA GLY A 149 5.40 -16.13 -12.02
C GLY A 149 4.85 -14.78 -12.49
N GLY A 150 3.73 -14.79 -13.19
CA GLY A 150 3.03 -13.58 -13.65
C GLY A 150 2.46 -12.74 -12.50
N THR A 151 2.00 -11.54 -12.82
CA THR A 151 1.28 -10.69 -11.86
C THR A 151 0.01 -11.41 -11.38
N GLY A 152 -0.26 -11.35 -10.06
CA GLY A 152 -1.44 -12.02 -9.48
C GLY A 152 -1.30 -13.53 -9.27
N SER A 153 -0.14 -14.15 -9.57
CA SER A 153 0.08 -15.60 -9.38
C SER A 153 0.35 -16.02 -7.94
N GLY A 154 0.32 -15.10 -6.97
CA GLY A 154 0.53 -15.40 -5.55
C GLY A 154 1.98 -15.36 -5.06
N LYS A 155 2.93 -14.81 -5.83
CA LYS A 155 4.35 -14.71 -5.44
C LYS A 155 4.56 -14.06 -4.08
N SER A 156 4.09 -12.82 -3.92
CA SER A 156 4.23 -12.06 -2.67
C SER A 156 3.51 -12.74 -1.51
N THR A 157 2.34 -13.32 -1.78
CA THR A 157 1.56 -14.07 -0.80
C THR A 157 2.31 -15.31 -0.31
N THR A 158 2.95 -16.04 -1.23
CA THR A 158 3.79 -17.20 -0.93
C THR A 158 5.03 -16.81 -0.12
N LEU A 159 5.73 -15.74 -0.55
CA LEU A 159 6.89 -15.19 0.18
C LEU A 159 6.51 -14.73 1.59
N ALA A 160 5.34 -14.11 1.75
CA ALA A 160 4.83 -13.71 3.06
C ALA A 160 4.58 -14.92 3.98
N ALA A 161 3.95 -15.99 3.47
CA ALA A 161 3.75 -17.22 4.22
C ALA A 161 5.09 -17.88 4.63
N MET A 162 6.05 -17.95 3.70
CA MET A 162 7.39 -18.46 3.96
C MET A 162 8.12 -17.65 5.03
N THR A 163 8.13 -16.32 4.90
CA THR A 163 8.75 -15.39 5.86
C THR A 163 8.08 -15.49 7.23
N GLY A 164 6.75 -15.54 7.27
CA GLY A 164 5.97 -15.72 8.50
C GLY A 164 6.33 -17.02 9.22
N TYR A 165 6.42 -18.13 8.48
CA TYR A 165 6.82 -19.45 9.02
C TYR A 165 8.24 -19.42 9.60
N ARG A 166 9.21 -18.85 8.87
CA ARG A 166 10.58 -18.69 9.37
C ARG A 166 10.63 -17.82 10.63
N ASN A 167 9.89 -16.70 10.64
CA ASN A 167 9.79 -15.82 11.79
C ASN A 167 9.26 -16.53 13.05
N GLU A 168 8.40 -17.52 12.89
CA GLU A 168 7.91 -18.33 14.02
C GLU A 168 8.90 -19.41 14.48
N LYS A 169 9.56 -20.06 13.53
CA LYS A 169 10.36 -21.27 13.77
C LYS A 169 11.82 -21.02 14.10
N THR A 170 12.35 -19.84 13.80
CA THR A 170 13.77 -19.52 14.01
C THR A 170 13.98 -18.34 14.97
N ARG A 171 15.23 -18.08 15.29
CA ARG A 171 15.70 -16.93 16.05
C ARG A 171 16.74 -16.22 15.19
N GLY A 172 16.53 -14.99 14.84
CA GLY A 172 17.45 -14.26 13.96
C GLY A 172 16.87 -12.92 13.52
N HIS A 173 17.45 -12.37 12.45
CA HIS A 173 17.07 -11.10 11.87
C HIS A 173 16.65 -11.28 10.40
N ILE A 174 15.42 -10.94 10.10
CA ILE A 174 14.85 -10.92 8.75
C ILE A 174 14.76 -9.46 8.32
N VAL A 175 15.36 -9.11 7.19
CA VAL A 175 15.22 -7.78 6.58
C VAL A 175 14.46 -7.92 5.28
N THR A 176 13.42 -7.13 5.09
CA THR A 176 12.70 -7.06 3.81
C THR A 176 13.00 -5.72 3.13
N ILE A 177 13.16 -5.76 1.81
CA ILE A 177 13.34 -4.58 0.95
C ILE A 177 12.24 -4.67 -0.11
N GLU A 178 11.31 -3.73 -0.13
CA GLU A 178 10.09 -3.80 -0.94
C GLU A 178 9.68 -2.41 -1.46
N ASP A 179 8.87 -2.38 -2.53
CA ASP A 179 8.32 -1.15 -3.14
C ASP A 179 6.87 -1.37 -3.64
N PRO A 180 5.86 -1.11 -2.79
CA PRO A 180 5.92 -0.92 -1.34
C PRO A 180 5.91 -2.25 -0.55
N VAL A 181 6.04 -2.19 0.78
CA VAL A 181 5.85 -3.36 1.66
C VAL A 181 4.41 -3.87 1.58
N GLU A 182 4.22 -5.10 1.08
CA GLU A 182 2.88 -5.71 0.93
C GLU A 182 2.39 -6.37 2.22
N TYR A 183 3.28 -6.98 3.02
CA TYR A 183 2.93 -7.67 4.27
C TYR A 183 3.82 -7.22 5.41
N VAL A 184 3.22 -6.69 6.48
CA VAL A 184 3.95 -6.27 7.67
C VAL A 184 4.02 -7.41 8.68
N HIS A 185 5.19 -8.01 8.80
CA HIS A 185 5.46 -9.06 9.78
C HIS A 185 5.70 -8.47 11.16
N GLN A 186 4.95 -8.94 12.15
CA GLN A 186 5.26 -8.65 13.55
C GLN A 186 6.48 -9.44 14.00
N HIS A 187 7.25 -8.92 14.94
CA HIS A 187 8.33 -9.68 15.57
C HIS A 187 7.74 -10.88 16.32
N LYS A 188 8.28 -12.07 16.07
CA LYS A 188 7.92 -13.32 16.78
C LYS A 188 9.21 -13.97 17.32
N GLY A 189 9.70 -15.01 16.65
CA GLY A 189 11.00 -15.60 16.93
C GLY A 189 12.16 -14.75 16.40
N CYS A 190 11.93 -14.05 15.30
CA CYS A 190 12.91 -13.18 14.68
C CYS A 190 12.58 -11.69 14.92
N VAL A 191 13.62 -10.85 14.89
CA VAL A 191 13.46 -9.43 14.62
C VAL A 191 13.17 -9.31 13.11
N VAL A 192 12.14 -8.55 12.74
CA VAL A 192 11.83 -8.28 11.33
C VAL A 192 11.94 -6.79 11.07
N THR A 193 12.80 -6.42 10.14
CA THR A 193 13.00 -5.04 9.71
C THR A 193 12.48 -4.88 8.29
N HIS A 194 11.50 -4.01 8.10
CA HIS A 194 10.99 -3.64 6.78
C HIS A 194 11.70 -2.39 6.27
N ARG A 195 12.09 -2.40 5.00
CA ARG A 195 12.72 -1.28 4.32
C ARG A 195 11.95 -0.98 3.03
N GLU A 196 11.07 0.01 3.08
CA GLU A 196 10.30 0.44 1.92
C GLU A 196 11.10 1.44 1.09
N VAL A 197 11.29 1.13 -0.20
CA VAL A 197 12.00 2.02 -1.13
C VAL A 197 11.19 3.31 -1.30
N GLY A 198 11.90 4.42 -1.23
CA GLY A 198 11.26 5.74 -1.29
C GLY A 198 10.65 6.24 0.03
N VAL A 199 10.58 5.41 1.07
CA VAL A 199 10.10 5.78 2.42
C VAL A 199 11.21 5.60 3.44
N ASP A 200 11.71 4.37 3.60
CA ASP A 200 12.71 3.99 4.60
C ASP A 200 14.13 3.97 4.02
N THR A 201 14.24 3.97 2.70
CA THR A 201 15.49 3.94 1.95
C THR A 201 15.32 4.63 0.60
N GLU A 202 16.39 5.19 0.06
CA GLU A 202 16.35 5.96 -1.19
C GLU A 202 16.19 5.07 -2.44
N SER A 203 16.81 3.89 -2.43
CA SER A 203 16.85 2.97 -3.58
C SER A 203 17.08 1.53 -3.14
N TRP A 204 16.83 0.59 -4.05
CA TRP A 204 17.13 -0.83 -3.88
C TRP A 204 18.60 -1.06 -3.55
N HIS A 205 19.50 -0.43 -4.30
CA HIS A 205 20.94 -0.52 -4.10
C HIS A 205 21.37 0.02 -2.72
N ALA A 206 20.87 1.20 -2.31
CA ALA A 206 21.15 1.77 -1.01
C ALA A 206 20.64 0.88 0.13
N ALA A 207 19.42 0.33 -0.03
CA ALA A 207 18.84 -0.60 0.93
C ALA A 207 19.70 -1.85 1.09
N LEU A 208 20.03 -2.54 0.00
CA LEU A 208 20.81 -3.79 0.03
C LEU A 208 22.20 -3.58 0.61
N LYS A 209 22.92 -2.54 0.16
CA LYS A 209 24.25 -2.20 0.67
C LYS A 209 24.26 -1.99 2.17
N ASN A 210 23.25 -1.30 2.72
CA ASN A 210 23.17 -1.05 4.15
C ASN A 210 22.66 -2.27 4.92
N THR A 211 21.75 -3.06 4.34
CA THR A 211 21.22 -4.29 4.95
C THR A 211 22.33 -5.28 5.28
N LEU A 212 23.36 -5.43 4.43
CA LEU A 212 24.51 -6.30 4.69
C LEU A 212 25.28 -5.93 5.95
N ARG A 213 25.11 -4.71 6.47
CA ARG A 213 25.73 -4.23 7.74
C ARG A 213 24.79 -4.35 8.94
N GLN A 214 23.58 -4.81 8.73
CA GLN A 214 22.56 -4.95 9.78
C GLN A 214 22.48 -6.35 10.37
N ALA A 215 23.49 -7.18 10.14
CA ALA A 215 23.56 -8.59 10.57
C ALA A 215 22.29 -9.39 10.20
N PRO A 216 21.86 -9.42 8.92
CA PRO A 216 20.69 -10.17 8.51
C PRO A 216 21.01 -11.68 8.45
N ASP A 217 20.08 -12.51 8.92
CA ASP A 217 20.09 -13.94 8.66
C ASP A 217 19.33 -14.27 7.37
N VAL A 218 18.36 -13.40 7.02
CA VAL A 218 17.57 -13.48 5.77
C VAL A 218 17.34 -12.07 5.23
N ILE A 219 17.49 -11.95 3.92
CA ILE A 219 17.08 -10.77 3.16
C ILE A 219 16.00 -11.19 2.19
N LEU A 220 14.81 -10.58 2.28
CA LEU A 220 13.76 -10.69 1.29
C LEU A 220 13.80 -9.47 0.39
N ILE A 221 13.87 -9.71 -0.92
CA ILE A 221 13.73 -8.66 -1.95
C ILE A 221 12.36 -8.89 -2.59
N GLY A 222 11.47 -7.89 -2.49
CA GLY A 222 10.06 -8.01 -2.89
C GLY A 222 9.88 -8.30 -4.36
N GLU A 223 10.70 -7.69 -5.21
CA GLU A 223 10.71 -7.93 -6.66
C GLU A 223 12.05 -7.55 -7.29
N ILE A 224 12.34 -8.17 -8.43
CA ILE A 224 13.48 -7.85 -9.28
C ILE A 224 12.92 -7.50 -10.66
N ARG A 225 12.99 -6.22 -11.05
CA ARG A 225 12.45 -5.71 -12.33
C ARG A 225 13.53 -5.42 -13.36
N ASP A 226 14.71 -5.02 -12.91
CA ASP A 226 15.81 -4.56 -13.74
C ASP A 226 17.17 -4.89 -13.12
N ARG A 227 18.23 -4.32 -13.69
CA ARG A 227 19.60 -4.54 -13.23
C ARG A 227 19.98 -3.79 -11.95
N GLU A 228 19.19 -2.80 -11.55
CA GLU A 228 19.44 -2.04 -10.32
C GLU A 228 18.90 -2.76 -9.07
N THR A 229 17.89 -3.61 -9.26
CA THR A 229 17.32 -4.47 -8.23
C THR A 229 18.13 -5.75 -8.09
#